data_f2c98ad4edf5e630925cce67e31e27f2
#
_entry.id   f2c98ad4edf5e630925cce67e31e27f2
#
_cell.length_a   1.000
_cell.length_b   1.000
_cell.length_c   1.000
_cell.angle_alpha   90.00
_cell.angle_beta   90.00
_cell.angle_gamma   90.00
#
_symmetry.space_group_name_H-M   'P 1'
#
loop_
_entity.id
_entity.type
_entity.pdbx_description
1 polymer ?
#
loop_
_entity_poly.entity_id
_entity_poly.type
_entity_poly.pdbx_seq_one_letter_code
_entity_poly.pdbx_strand_id
1 'polypeptide(L)'
;LAAASNALPQGQGLSTLIVTRYTDAFDGLVEGDDAPPAAWREWLTRHHDTPVLAGGQVLAWNDALACVAPVPAHVVGRDDLAVLPYTSGTTGLPKGCMHLHRSIMHNAIASSLWGSGSSGNVALAAVPMFHITGMVSVMHATIYSGGTLVLMPRWDRDLAGRMISRYKVTSWTNVPTMIIDLLGSPNFASYDLSSLVYIGGGGAAMPQAVAQRLQDQYGLRYAEGYGLTETAAPSHSNPPDAPKQQCLGIPFMSTDARV
;
A
#
# COMPACT_ATOMS: atom_id res chain seq x y z
N LEU A 1 10.33 -11.37 -18.06
CA LEU A 1 11.16 -12.60 -18.08
C LEU A 1 12.52 -12.36 -18.71
N ALA A 2 12.57 -11.87 -19.95
CA ALA A 2 13.85 -11.56 -20.61
C ALA A 2 14.73 -10.61 -19.76
N ALA A 3 14.15 -9.57 -19.15
CA ALA A 3 14.88 -8.65 -18.28
C ALA A 3 15.40 -9.35 -17.01
N ALA A 4 14.63 -10.26 -16.41
CA ALA A 4 15.06 -10.99 -15.21
C ALA A 4 16.17 -12.01 -15.53
N SER A 5 16.06 -12.75 -16.65
CA SER A 5 17.10 -13.71 -17.04
C SER A 5 18.40 -13.02 -17.50
N ASN A 6 18.31 -11.80 -18.07
CA ASN A 6 19.48 -11.02 -18.50
C ASN A 6 20.19 -10.31 -17.31
N ALA A 7 19.52 -10.17 -16.16
CA ALA A 7 20.10 -9.55 -14.96
C ALA A 7 20.97 -10.51 -14.14
N LEU A 8 20.92 -11.81 -14.42
CA LEU A 8 21.71 -12.80 -13.69
C LEU A 8 23.08 -12.97 -14.36
N PRO A 9 24.16 -13.17 -13.57
CA PRO A 9 25.47 -13.52 -14.10
C PRO A 9 25.39 -14.72 -15.03
N GLN A 10 26.24 -14.76 -16.08
CA GLN A 10 26.31 -15.90 -16.98
C GLN A 10 26.56 -17.18 -16.20
N GLY A 11 25.72 -18.19 -16.41
CA GLY A 11 25.78 -19.48 -15.71
C GLY A 11 24.90 -19.58 -14.44
N GLN A 12 24.27 -18.48 -13.99
CA GLN A 12 23.30 -18.48 -12.92
C GLN A 12 21.91 -18.26 -13.50
N GLY A 13 21.27 -19.31 -13.98
CA GLY A 13 19.88 -19.24 -14.42
C GLY A 13 18.89 -19.29 -13.24
N LEU A 14 17.68 -18.73 -13.43
CA LEU A 14 16.58 -19.01 -12.53
C LEU A 14 16.23 -20.50 -12.62
N SER A 15 16.21 -21.20 -11.50
CA SER A 15 15.80 -22.61 -11.45
C SER A 15 14.29 -22.77 -11.36
N THR A 16 13.61 -21.79 -10.76
CA THR A 16 12.16 -21.81 -10.55
C THR A 16 11.57 -20.44 -10.76
N LEU A 17 10.45 -20.37 -11.47
CA LEU A 17 9.61 -19.20 -11.65
C LEU A 17 8.20 -19.52 -11.15
N ILE A 18 7.71 -18.78 -10.17
CA ILE A 18 6.33 -18.87 -9.72
C ILE A 18 5.54 -17.74 -10.39
N VAL A 19 4.46 -18.10 -11.10
CA VAL A 19 3.59 -17.15 -11.78
C VAL A 19 2.30 -17.02 -10.99
N THR A 20 1.98 -15.79 -10.60
CA THR A 20 0.73 -15.45 -9.92
C THR A 20 -0.12 -14.53 -10.80
N ARG A 21 -1.43 -14.66 -10.70
CA ARG A 21 -2.43 -13.82 -11.36
C ARG A 21 -3.35 -13.23 -10.29
N TYR A 22 -3.96 -12.11 -10.57
CA TYR A 22 -4.95 -11.54 -9.65
C TYR A 22 -6.13 -12.48 -9.38
N THR A 23 -6.45 -13.34 -10.34
CA THR A 23 -7.56 -14.30 -10.25
C THR A 23 -7.22 -15.58 -9.52
N ASP A 24 -5.97 -15.84 -9.17
CA ASP A 24 -5.57 -17.09 -8.48
C ASP A 24 -6.19 -17.24 -7.08
N ALA A 25 -6.60 -16.12 -6.46
CA ALA A 25 -7.24 -16.09 -5.16
C ALA A 25 -8.77 -15.88 -5.24
N PHE A 26 -9.36 -15.92 -6.44
CA PHE A 26 -10.79 -15.71 -6.64
C PHE A 26 -11.47 -16.99 -7.14
N ASP A 27 -12.58 -17.36 -6.52
CA ASP A 27 -13.47 -18.41 -7.01
C ASP A 27 -14.41 -17.92 -8.15
N GLY A 28 -14.10 -16.77 -8.72
CA GLY A 28 -14.84 -16.06 -9.77
C GLY A 28 -14.87 -14.55 -9.52
N LEU A 29 -15.26 -13.78 -10.53
CA LEU A 29 -15.46 -12.34 -10.34
C LEU A 29 -16.73 -12.11 -9.54
N VAL A 30 -16.60 -11.31 -8.48
CA VAL A 30 -17.74 -10.88 -7.66
C VAL A 30 -18.67 -10.02 -8.50
N GLU A 31 -19.98 -10.23 -8.34
CA GLU A 31 -21.04 -9.45 -8.98
C GLU A 31 -21.73 -8.53 -7.97
N GLY A 32 -22.57 -7.61 -8.47
CA GLY A 32 -23.28 -6.65 -7.64
C GLY A 32 -22.41 -5.48 -7.19
N ASP A 33 -22.68 -4.98 -5.99
CA ASP A 33 -22.04 -3.77 -5.46
C ASP A 33 -20.52 -3.91 -5.19
N ASP A 34 -20.06 -5.14 -5.03
CA ASP A 34 -18.63 -5.46 -4.86
C ASP A 34 -17.93 -5.74 -6.17
N ALA A 35 -18.65 -5.72 -7.28
CA ALA A 35 -18.05 -5.98 -8.57
C ALA A 35 -16.93 -4.97 -8.88
N PRO A 36 -15.79 -5.44 -9.39
CA PRO A 36 -14.78 -4.53 -9.86
C PRO A 36 -15.33 -3.67 -11.02
N PRO A 37 -14.82 -2.45 -11.20
CA PRO A 37 -15.20 -1.60 -12.34
C PRO A 37 -15.12 -2.39 -13.65
N ALA A 38 -16.07 -2.16 -14.55
CA ALA A 38 -16.14 -2.89 -15.83
C ALA A 38 -14.81 -2.82 -16.62
N ALA A 39 -14.14 -1.66 -16.57
CA ALA A 39 -12.83 -1.47 -17.18
C ALA A 39 -11.71 -2.37 -16.61
N TRP A 40 -11.91 -2.93 -15.40
CA TRP A 40 -10.93 -3.84 -14.80
C TRP A 40 -11.16 -5.29 -15.18
N ARG A 41 -12.38 -5.67 -15.55
CA ARG A 41 -12.73 -7.07 -15.85
C ARG A 41 -11.84 -7.65 -16.93
N GLU A 42 -11.61 -6.90 -18.01
CA GLU A 42 -10.77 -7.35 -19.12
C GLU A 42 -9.35 -7.71 -18.68
N TRP A 43 -8.68 -6.84 -17.90
CA TRP A 43 -7.30 -7.12 -17.49
C TRP A 43 -7.22 -8.14 -16.35
N LEU A 44 -8.23 -8.20 -15.46
CA LEU A 44 -8.30 -9.21 -14.40
C LEU A 44 -8.43 -10.62 -14.98
N THR A 45 -9.26 -10.77 -16.02
CA THR A 45 -9.55 -12.08 -16.65
C THR A 45 -8.67 -12.39 -17.86
N ARG A 46 -7.81 -11.46 -18.25
CA ARG A 46 -6.94 -11.65 -19.43
C ARG A 46 -6.08 -12.91 -19.27
N HIS A 47 -6.24 -13.83 -20.24
CA HIS A 47 -5.35 -14.98 -20.31
C HIS A 47 -3.95 -14.53 -20.70
N HIS A 48 -2.96 -15.02 -19.99
CA HIS A 48 -1.55 -14.86 -20.34
C HIS A 48 -0.96 -16.25 -20.51
N ASP A 49 -0.23 -16.42 -21.60
CA ASP A 49 0.52 -17.65 -21.82
C ASP A 49 1.50 -17.88 -20.67
N THR A 50 1.64 -19.12 -20.28
CA THR A 50 2.63 -19.50 -19.27
C THR A 50 4.03 -19.27 -19.83
N PRO A 51 4.85 -18.43 -19.20
CA PRO A 51 6.19 -18.17 -19.71
C PRO A 51 7.05 -19.44 -19.67
N VAL A 52 7.98 -19.57 -20.63
CA VAL A 52 8.95 -20.65 -20.66
C VAL A 52 10.24 -20.19 -19.99
N LEU A 53 10.76 -20.97 -19.08
CA LEU A 53 12.06 -20.75 -18.42
C LEU A 53 13.06 -21.78 -18.94
N ALA A 54 14.05 -21.33 -19.69
CA ALA A 54 15.10 -22.23 -20.19
C ALA A 54 15.95 -22.80 -19.04
N GLY A 55 15.98 -24.12 -18.92
CA GLY A 55 16.76 -24.80 -17.86
C GLY A 55 16.15 -24.74 -16.46
N GLY A 56 14.91 -24.28 -16.33
CA GLY A 56 14.18 -24.19 -15.06
C GLY A 56 12.74 -24.66 -15.17
N GLN A 57 12.03 -24.63 -14.05
CA GLN A 57 10.60 -24.93 -13.97
C GLN A 57 9.75 -23.68 -13.81
N VAL A 58 8.54 -23.70 -14.34
CA VAL A 58 7.52 -22.67 -14.11
C VAL A 58 6.37 -23.30 -13.36
N LEU A 59 6.01 -22.73 -12.23
CA LEU A 59 4.89 -23.17 -11.39
C LEU A 59 3.79 -22.10 -11.40
N ALA A 60 2.54 -22.51 -11.52
CA ALA A 60 1.43 -21.66 -11.19
C ALA A 60 1.39 -21.43 -9.66
N TRP A 61 0.80 -20.31 -9.22
CA TRP A 61 0.70 -19.97 -7.80
C TRP A 61 0.08 -21.11 -6.97
N ASN A 62 -1.06 -21.65 -7.42
CA ASN A 62 -1.76 -22.71 -6.71
C ASN A 62 -0.98 -24.03 -6.66
N ASP A 63 -0.22 -24.34 -7.70
CA ASP A 63 0.68 -25.52 -7.69
C ASP A 63 1.83 -25.32 -6.70
N ALA A 64 2.38 -24.11 -6.61
CA ALA A 64 3.41 -23.78 -5.64
C ALA A 64 2.88 -23.87 -4.19
N LEU A 65 1.64 -23.44 -3.94
CA LEU A 65 1.00 -23.58 -2.62
C LEU A 65 0.69 -25.04 -2.25
N ALA A 66 0.39 -25.88 -3.23
CA ALA A 66 0.16 -27.32 -3.02
C ALA A 66 1.44 -28.09 -2.71
N CYS A 67 2.60 -27.48 -2.86
CA CYS A 67 3.90 -28.10 -2.57
C CYS A 67 4.08 -28.27 -1.05
N VAL A 68 3.95 -29.52 -0.56
CA VAL A 68 4.00 -29.85 0.88
C VAL A 68 5.45 -30.14 1.34
N ALA A 69 6.39 -29.27 0.96
CA ALA A 69 7.75 -29.40 1.47
C ALA A 69 7.86 -28.73 2.86
N PRO A 70 8.57 -29.36 3.83
CA PRO A 70 8.78 -28.71 5.11
C PRO A 70 9.59 -27.42 4.92
N VAL A 71 9.12 -26.34 5.52
CA VAL A 71 9.87 -25.09 5.54
C VAL A 71 11.12 -25.31 6.40
N PRO A 72 12.33 -25.11 5.87
CA PRO A 72 13.55 -25.26 6.66
C PRO A 72 13.54 -24.29 7.83
N ALA A 73 14.14 -24.71 8.95
CA ALA A 73 14.31 -23.82 10.08
C ALA A 73 15.10 -22.56 9.64
N HIS A 74 14.51 -21.42 9.85
CA HIS A 74 15.11 -20.13 9.50
C HIS A 74 15.02 -19.18 10.69
N VAL A 75 16.12 -18.52 11.02
CA VAL A 75 16.16 -17.51 12.07
C VAL A 75 16.41 -16.16 11.41
N VAL A 76 15.44 -15.28 11.49
CA VAL A 76 15.53 -13.91 10.99
C VAL A 76 15.84 -12.98 12.16
N GLY A 77 16.95 -12.26 12.06
CA GLY A 77 17.35 -11.24 13.02
C GLY A 77 16.82 -9.86 12.64
N ARG A 78 16.78 -8.99 13.64
CA ARG A 78 16.36 -7.59 13.45
C ARG A 78 17.21 -6.81 12.44
N ASP A 79 18.45 -7.23 12.25
CA ASP A 79 19.46 -6.59 11.41
C ASP A 79 19.60 -7.25 10.02
N ASP A 80 18.77 -8.26 9.73
CA ASP A 80 18.71 -8.86 8.41
C ASP A 80 17.94 -7.95 7.43
N LEU A 81 18.26 -8.08 6.14
CA LEU A 81 17.58 -7.37 5.07
C LEU A 81 16.12 -7.85 4.97
N ALA A 82 15.18 -6.92 5.11
CA ALA A 82 13.77 -7.21 5.01
C ALA A 82 13.21 -6.96 3.60
N VAL A 83 13.46 -5.78 3.05
CA VAL A 83 12.96 -5.37 1.74
C VAL A 83 13.96 -4.48 1.01
N LEU A 84 13.87 -4.48 -0.33
CA LEU A 84 14.73 -3.70 -1.21
C LEU A 84 13.88 -2.93 -2.25
N PRO A 85 13.10 -1.93 -1.84
CA PRO A 85 12.36 -1.10 -2.79
C PRO A 85 13.31 -0.23 -3.61
N TYR A 86 12.96 -0.02 -4.88
CA TYR A 86 13.77 0.76 -5.79
C TYR A 86 13.21 2.17 -5.98
N THR A 87 14.11 3.15 -6.05
CA THR A 87 13.79 4.51 -6.48
C THR A 87 14.25 4.72 -7.92
N SER A 88 13.55 5.60 -8.65
CA SER A 88 13.93 5.94 -10.03
C SER A 88 15.30 6.63 -10.14
N GLY A 89 15.82 7.17 -9.02
CA GLY A 89 17.03 7.97 -8.99
C GLY A 89 16.86 9.29 -9.75
N THR A 90 17.56 10.32 -9.31
CA THR A 90 17.59 11.62 -10.01
C THR A 90 18.65 11.67 -11.12
N THR A 91 19.55 10.72 -11.15
CA THR A 91 20.80 10.79 -11.94
C THR A 91 21.12 9.55 -12.78
N GLY A 92 20.17 8.64 -13.02
CA GLY A 92 20.47 7.48 -13.85
C GLY A 92 19.75 6.18 -13.46
N LEU A 93 20.48 5.10 -13.22
CA LEU A 93 19.91 3.79 -12.94
C LEU A 93 19.13 3.78 -11.60
N PRO A 94 18.04 3.01 -11.52
CA PRO A 94 17.31 2.82 -10.27
C PRO A 94 18.22 2.32 -9.16
N LYS A 95 17.98 2.82 -7.93
CA LYS A 95 18.73 2.45 -6.74
C LYS A 95 17.86 1.68 -5.77
N GLY A 96 18.36 0.55 -5.27
CA GLY A 96 17.68 -0.23 -4.24
C GLY A 96 17.94 0.33 -2.85
N CYS A 97 16.88 0.66 -2.13
CA CYS A 97 16.96 1.10 -0.74
C CYS A 97 16.94 -0.12 0.18
N MET A 98 18.04 -0.38 0.87
CA MET A 98 18.18 -1.52 1.78
C MET A 98 17.51 -1.23 3.12
N HIS A 99 16.41 -1.93 3.42
CA HIS A 99 15.74 -1.81 4.71
C HIS A 99 15.86 -3.10 5.51
N LEU A 100 16.28 -2.95 6.75
CA LEU A 100 16.37 -4.04 7.72
C LEU A 100 15.01 -4.26 8.39
N HIS A 101 14.79 -5.44 8.95
CA HIS A 101 13.56 -5.74 9.69
C HIS A 101 13.26 -4.70 10.77
N ARG A 102 14.27 -4.24 11.51
CA ARG A 102 14.10 -3.18 12.53
C ARG A 102 13.57 -1.85 11.95
N SER A 103 14.01 -1.46 10.75
CA SER A 103 13.58 -0.20 10.13
C SER A 103 12.12 -0.27 9.69
N ILE A 104 11.73 -1.38 9.06
CA ILE A 104 10.36 -1.63 8.62
C ILE A 104 9.43 -1.72 9.83
N MET A 105 9.79 -2.50 10.86
CA MET A 105 8.98 -2.64 12.06
C MET A 105 8.86 -1.33 12.84
N HIS A 106 9.93 -0.53 12.92
CA HIS A 106 9.88 0.80 13.54
C HIS A 106 8.78 1.66 12.92
N ASN A 107 8.79 1.80 11.58
CA ASN A 107 7.82 2.64 10.89
C ASN A 107 6.42 2.03 10.82
N ALA A 108 6.28 0.71 10.81
CA ALA A 108 4.98 0.06 10.92
C ALA A 108 4.34 0.34 12.28
N ILE A 109 5.10 0.22 13.37
CA ILE A 109 4.66 0.53 14.74
C ILE A 109 4.34 2.03 14.86
N ALA A 110 5.23 2.90 14.41
CA ALA A 110 5.03 4.35 14.47
C ALA A 110 3.79 4.78 13.67
N SER A 111 3.60 4.25 12.46
CA SER A 111 2.40 4.51 11.65
C SER A 111 1.12 3.99 12.32
N SER A 112 1.17 2.82 12.96
CA SER A 112 0.04 2.28 13.71
C SER A 112 -0.33 3.18 14.89
N LEU A 113 0.64 3.58 15.70
CA LEU A 113 0.41 4.46 16.86
C LEU A 113 -0.09 5.84 16.44
N TRP A 114 0.39 6.37 15.32
CA TRP A 114 -0.02 7.68 14.81
C TRP A 114 -1.39 7.66 14.13
N GLY A 115 -1.68 6.60 13.40
CA GLY A 115 -2.93 6.45 12.64
C GLY A 115 -4.09 5.84 13.42
N SER A 116 -4.07 5.87 14.75
CA SER A 116 -5.11 5.26 15.60
C SER A 116 -5.24 3.75 15.42
N GLY A 117 -4.11 3.08 15.15
CA GLY A 117 -4.08 1.64 14.93
C GLY A 117 -4.60 0.84 16.13
N SER A 118 -5.66 0.10 15.91
CA SER A 118 -6.26 -0.84 16.85
C SER A 118 -6.80 -2.05 16.10
N SER A 119 -7.18 -3.09 16.79
CA SER A 119 -7.83 -4.26 16.20
C SER A 119 -9.17 -3.94 15.53
N GLY A 120 -9.80 -2.81 15.89
CA GLY A 120 -11.00 -2.30 15.24
C GLY A 120 -10.72 -1.43 14.00
N ASN A 121 -9.45 -1.21 13.63
CA ASN A 121 -9.10 -0.42 12.46
C ASN A 121 -9.45 -1.17 11.17
N VAL A 122 -10.18 -0.51 10.28
CA VAL A 122 -10.45 -0.96 8.91
C VAL A 122 -9.79 0.04 7.96
N ALA A 123 -8.68 -0.37 7.35
CA ALA A 123 -7.87 0.50 6.51
C ALA A 123 -8.17 0.30 5.03
N LEU A 124 -8.43 1.40 4.29
CA LEU A 124 -8.50 1.35 2.83
C LEU A 124 -7.08 1.33 2.24
N ALA A 125 -6.72 0.22 1.62
CA ALA A 125 -5.44 0.01 0.99
C ALA A 125 -5.50 0.30 -0.52
N ALA A 126 -5.59 1.59 -0.85
CA ALA A 126 -5.63 2.11 -2.23
C ALA A 126 -4.25 2.56 -2.74
N VAL A 127 -3.33 2.89 -1.84
CA VAL A 127 -1.93 3.19 -2.20
C VAL A 127 -1.24 1.89 -2.56
N PRO A 128 -0.51 1.82 -3.69
CA PRO A 128 0.14 0.59 -4.13
C PRO A 128 1.06 -0.03 -3.07
N MET A 129 0.90 -1.32 -2.79
CA MET A 129 1.71 -2.02 -1.78
C MET A 129 3.16 -2.28 -2.18
N PHE A 130 3.49 -2.13 -3.46
CA PHE A 130 4.88 -2.10 -3.93
C PHE A 130 5.57 -0.74 -3.71
N HIS A 131 4.82 0.30 -3.36
CA HIS A 131 5.34 1.57 -2.87
C HIS A 131 5.51 1.51 -1.36
N ILE A 132 6.61 2.08 -0.85
CA ILE A 132 6.99 1.96 0.57
C ILE A 132 5.88 2.45 1.52
N THR A 133 5.11 3.47 1.17
CA THR A 133 3.99 3.96 1.97
C THR A 133 2.87 2.92 2.07
N GLY A 134 2.46 2.34 0.94
CA GLY A 134 1.45 1.27 0.94
C GLY A 134 1.91 0.04 1.70
N MET A 135 3.18 -0.34 1.51
CA MET A 135 3.79 -1.48 2.20
C MET A 135 3.83 -1.28 3.72
N VAL A 136 4.41 -0.18 4.18
CA VAL A 136 4.74 0.00 5.61
C VAL A 136 3.60 0.69 6.36
N SER A 137 3.14 1.85 5.89
CA SER A 137 2.17 2.66 6.64
C SER A 137 0.72 2.14 6.52
N VAL A 138 0.42 1.34 5.47
CA VAL A 138 -0.91 0.75 5.31
C VAL A 138 -0.87 -0.73 5.66
N MET A 139 -0.18 -1.55 4.89
CA MET A 139 -0.21 -3.01 5.06
C MET A 139 0.40 -3.45 6.39
N HIS A 140 1.69 -3.16 6.63
CA HIS A 140 2.36 -3.62 7.85
C HIS A 140 1.78 -2.99 9.13
N ALA A 141 1.44 -1.70 9.11
CA ALA A 141 0.84 -1.04 10.25
C ALA A 141 -0.52 -1.65 10.63
N THR A 142 -1.36 -1.95 9.63
CA THR A 142 -2.66 -2.59 9.87
C THR A 142 -2.52 -4.03 10.36
N ILE A 143 -1.61 -4.81 9.78
CA ILE A 143 -1.33 -6.18 10.26
C ILE A 143 -0.79 -6.15 11.69
N TYR A 144 0.14 -5.23 12.00
CA TYR A 144 0.70 -5.08 13.35
C TYR A 144 -0.38 -4.77 14.39
N SER A 145 -1.35 -3.92 14.06
CA SER A 145 -2.45 -3.56 14.97
C SER A 145 -3.56 -4.62 15.04
N GLY A 146 -3.53 -5.67 14.23
CA GLY A 146 -4.60 -6.67 14.14
C GLY A 146 -5.85 -6.16 13.45
N GLY A 147 -5.73 -5.10 12.64
CA GLY A 147 -6.83 -4.49 11.89
C GLY A 147 -7.19 -5.23 10.60
N THR A 148 -8.14 -4.69 9.87
CA THR A 148 -8.62 -5.21 8.59
C THR A 148 -8.13 -4.36 7.43
N LEU A 149 -7.68 -4.98 6.33
CA LEU A 149 -7.32 -4.32 5.08
C LEU A 149 -8.44 -4.49 4.06
N VAL A 150 -8.96 -3.40 3.53
CA VAL A 150 -9.83 -3.36 2.36
C VAL A 150 -8.97 -3.05 1.14
N LEU A 151 -8.69 -4.07 0.33
CA LEU A 151 -7.69 -4.00 -0.74
C LEU A 151 -8.30 -3.44 -2.03
N MET A 152 -7.62 -2.46 -2.62
CA MET A 152 -7.91 -1.98 -3.95
C MET A 152 -6.66 -2.17 -4.84
N PRO A 153 -6.71 -3.05 -5.86
CA PRO A 153 -5.54 -3.29 -6.72
C PRO A 153 -5.21 -2.10 -7.63
N ARG A 154 -6.17 -1.24 -7.87
CA ARG A 154 -6.05 0.02 -8.61
C ARG A 154 -6.96 1.08 -8.01
N TRP A 155 -6.62 2.34 -8.22
CA TRP A 155 -7.47 3.43 -7.84
C TRP A 155 -8.69 3.53 -8.78
N ASP A 156 -9.87 3.61 -8.19
CA ASP A 156 -11.13 3.99 -8.80
C ASP A 156 -11.96 4.71 -7.73
N ARG A 157 -12.34 5.96 -8.00
CA ARG A 157 -12.99 6.83 -7.01
C ARG A 157 -14.36 6.31 -6.56
N ASP A 158 -15.14 5.77 -7.49
CA ASP A 158 -16.49 5.29 -7.17
C ASP A 158 -16.43 3.96 -6.42
N LEU A 159 -15.49 3.09 -6.76
CA LEU A 159 -15.24 1.89 -5.97
C LEU A 159 -14.75 2.26 -4.56
N ALA A 160 -13.82 3.22 -4.43
CA ALA A 160 -13.35 3.67 -3.13
C ALA A 160 -14.50 4.18 -2.24
N GLY A 161 -15.39 5.02 -2.78
CA GLY A 161 -16.58 5.50 -2.06
C GLY A 161 -17.48 4.37 -1.59
N ARG A 162 -17.77 3.40 -2.47
CA ARG A 162 -18.55 2.20 -2.10
C ARG A 162 -17.86 1.35 -1.04
N MET A 163 -16.54 1.11 -1.17
CA MET A 163 -15.78 0.32 -0.19
C MET A 163 -15.76 1.00 1.19
N ILE A 164 -15.55 2.31 1.25
CA ILE A 164 -15.61 3.07 2.51
C ILE A 164 -16.97 2.89 3.17
N SER A 165 -18.05 3.11 2.42
CA SER A 165 -19.42 3.00 2.92
C SER A 165 -19.75 1.59 3.40
N ARG A 166 -19.42 0.57 2.61
CA ARG A 166 -19.79 -0.83 2.84
C ARG A 166 -19.01 -1.46 3.97
N TYR A 167 -17.69 -1.34 3.95
CA TYR A 167 -16.81 -1.98 4.93
C TYR A 167 -16.55 -1.12 6.16
N LYS A 168 -17.23 0.04 6.24
CA LYS A 168 -17.07 0.98 7.35
C LYS A 168 -15.60 1.28 7.62
N VAL A 169 -14.90 1.65 6.55
CA VAL A 169 -13.49 2.02 6.60
C VAL A 169 -13.28 3.13 7.64
N THR A 170 -12.34 2.92 8.55
CA THR A 170 -12.03 3.87 9.62
C THR A 170 -10.81 4.72 9.34
N SER A 171 -9.89 4.20 8.52
CA SER A 171 -8.65 4.92 8.20
C SER A 171 -8.31 4.83 6.71
N TRP A 172 -7.81 5.94 6.18
CA TRP A 172 -7.40 6.00 4.78
C TRP A 172 -6.15 6.84 4.60
N THR A 173 -5.02 6.15 4.40
CA THR A 173 -3.77 6.77 3.94
C THR A 173 -3.82 6.88 2.42
N ASN A 174 -3.59 8.10 1.90
CA ASN A 174 -3.81 8.41 0.49
C ASN A 174 -2.83 9.47 -0.02
N VAL A 175 -3.01 9.86 -1.28
CA VAL A 175 -2.39 11.06 -1.87
C VAL A 175 -3.48 12.08 -2.17
N PRO A 176 -3.19 13.40 -2.12
CA PRO A 176 -4.19 14.45 -2.30
C PRO A 176 -5.06 14.32 -3.55
N THR A 177 -4.49 13.81 -4.65
CA THR A 177 -5.22 13.60 -5.91
C THR A 177 -6.35 12.58 -5.76
N MET A 178 -6.21 11.56 -4.92
CA MET A 178 -7.28 10.58 -4.65
C MET A 178 -8.47 11.23 -3.92
N ILE A 179 -8.19 12.13 -2.97
CA ILE A 179 -9.23 12.89 -2.28
C ILE A 179 -9.98 13.80 -3.25
N ILE A 180 -9.23 14.56 -4.05
CA ILE A 180 -9.82 15.48 -5.04
C ILE A 180 -10.71 14.72 -6.02
N ASP A 181 -10.23 13.58 -6.49
CA ASP A 181 -10.96 12.74 -7.43
C ASP A 181 -12.24 12.17 -6.80
N LEU A 182 -12.17 11.66 -5.57
CA LEU A 182 -13.34 11.15 -4.84
C LEU A 182 -14.39 12.27 -4.62
N LEU A 183 -13.96 13.45 -4.14
CA LEU A 183 -14.84 14.60 -3.93
C LEU A 183 -15.44 15.14 -5.24
N GLY A 184 -14.80 14.87 -6.38
CA GLY A 184 -15.27 15.20 -7.72
C GLY A 184 -16.19 14.15 -8.35
N SER A 185 -16.47 13.05 -7.67
CA SER A 185 -17.39 12.03 -8.20
C SER A 185 -18.82 12.57 -8.29
N PRO A 186 -19.54 12.37 -9.40
CA PRO A 186 -20.96 12.70 -9.49
C PRO A 186 -21.81 11.89 -8.51
N ASN A 187 -21.31 10.73 -8.06
CA ASN A 187 -21.98 9.85 -7.12
C ASN A 187 -21.60 10.13 -5.66
N PHE A 188 -20.75 11.13 -5.41
CA PHE A 188 -20.16 11.38 -4.09
C PHE A 188 -21.20 11.49 -2.97
N ALA A 189 -22.35 12.12 -3.23
CA ALA A 189 -23.42 12.29 -2.25
C ALA A 189 -24.08 10.98 -1.80
N SER A 190 -23.86 9.87 -2.52
CA SER A 190 -24.39 8.55 -2.16
C SER A 190 -23.45 7.75 -1.23
N TYR A 191 -22.24 8.23 -0.99
CA TYR A 191 -21.26 7.51 -0.16
C TYR A 191 -21.33 7.96 1.30
N ASP A 192 -21.36 6.97 2.20
CA ASP A 192 -21.29 7.18 3.64
C ASP A 192 -19.83 7.16 4.11
N LEU A 193 -19.27 8.33 4.38
CA LEU A 193 -17.93 8.49 4.90
C LEU A 193 -17.87 8.62 6.44
N SER A 194 -19.00 8.47 7.13
CA SER A 194 -19.12 8.73 8.57
C SER A 194 -18.26 7.81 9.45
N SER A 195 -17.82 6.67 8.91
CA SER A 195 -16.93 5.74 9.61
C SER A 195 -15.48 6.18 9.64
N LEU A 196 -15.07 7.12 8.75
CA LEU A 196 -13.69 7.60 8.71
C LEU A 196 -13.37 8.42 9.96
N VAL A 197 -12.34 7.98 10.70
CA VAL A 197 -11.79 8.69 11.85
C VAL A 197 -10.39 9.23 11.59
N TYR A 198 -9.69 8.64 10.63
CA TYR A 198 -8.37 9.09 10.20
C TYR A 198 -8.28 9.19 8.69
N ILE A 199 -7.81 10.34 8.22
CA ILE A 199 -7.49 10.58 6.83
C ILE A 199 -6.18 11.36 6.75
N GLY A 200 -5.24 10.87 5.99
CA GLY A 200 -3.94 11.52 5.88
C GLY A 200 -3.08 10.92 4.78
N GLY A 201 -1.90 11.48 4.62
CA GLY A 201 -0.97 11.01 3.62
C GLY A 201 0.08 12.04 3.25
N GLY A 202 0.67 11.87 2.09
CA GLY A 202 1.78 12.71 1.65
C GLY A 202 2.05 12.55 0.17
N GLY A 203 3.30 12.76 -0.22
CA GLY A 203 3.72 12.73 -1.63
C GLY A 203 3.48 14.03 -2.38
N ALA A 204 2.54 14.85 -1.90
CA ALA A 204 2.27 16.22 -2.34
C ALA A 204 1.57 16.99 -1.23
N ALA A 205 1.62 18.33 -1.29
CA ALA A 205 0.87 19.15 -0.36
C ALA A 205 -0.65 19.05 -0.63
N MET A 206 -1.45 18.95 0.42
CA MET A 206 -2.90 18.99 0.31
C MET A 206 -3.35 20.43 0.03
N PRO A 207 -4.10 20.68 -1.06
CA PRO A 207 -4.64 22.03 -1.30
C PRO A 207 -5.50 22.50 -0.13
N GLN A 208 -5.25 23.71 0.35
CA GLN A 208 -5.92 24.26 1.53
C GLN A 208 -7.44 24.23 1.40
N ALA A 209 -7.98 24.61 0.23
CA ALA A 209 -9.41 24.60 -0.01
C ALA A 209 -10.04 23.20 0.10
N VAL A 210 -9.30 22.15 -0.28
CA VAL A 210 -9.75 20.75 -0.15
C VAL A 210 -9.72 20.31 1.30
N ALA A 211 -8.62 20.61 2.02
CA ALA A 211 -8.52 20.33 3.45
C ALA A 211 -9.60 21.01 4.26
N GLN A 212 -9.90 22.27 3.94
CA GLN A 212 -10.98 23.03 4.56
C GLN A 212 -12.35 22.41 4.27
N ARG A 213 -12.61 22.02 3.01
CA ARG A 213 -13.87 21.34 2.65
C ARG A 213 -14.07 20.03 3.42
N LEU A 214 -13.02 19.23 3.56
CA LEU A 214 -13.06 17.98 4.36
C LEU A 214 -13.44 18.27 5.82
N GLN A 215 -12.84 19.31 6.40
CA GLN A 215 -13.11 19.71 7.79
C GLN A 215 -14.55 20.23 7.95
N ASP A 216 -14.99 21.13 7.07
CA ASP A 216 -16.27 21.82 7.23
C ASP A 216 -17.47 20.91 6.94
N GLN A 217 -17.34 20.04 5.94
CA GLN A 217 -18.45 19.20 5.48
C GLN A 217 -18.49 17.82 6.15
N TYR A 218 -17.31 17.27 6.55
CA TYR A 218 -17.21 15.88 7.04
C TYR A 218 -16.54 15.79 8.41
N GLY A 219 -16.09 16.89 9.00
CA GLY A 219 -15.37 16.90 10.28
C GLY A 219 -13.97 16.22 10.20
N LEU A 220 -13.51 15.90 8.99
CA LEU A 220 -12.27 15.17 8.76
C LEU A 220 -11.09 16.14 8.64
N ARG A 221 -10.12 16.01 9.54
CA ARG A 221 -8.86 16.75 9.48
C ARG A 221 -7.81 15.94 8.74
N TYR A 222 -7.28 16.51 7.66
CA TYR A 222 -6.25 15.84 6.88
C TYR A 222 -4.88 15.95 7.56
N ALA A 223 -4.30 14.80 7.91
CA ALA A 223 -2.98 14.71 8.51
C ALA A 223 -1.90 14.57 7.42
N GLU A 224 -1.26 15.69 7.07
CA GLU A 224 -0.13 15.65 6.13
C GLU A 224 1.09 14.99 6.77
N GLY A 225 1.85 14.24 5.96
CA GLY A 225 3.10 13.63 6.35
C GLY A 225 4.15 13.73 5.26
N TYR A 226 5.38 13.50 5.63
CA TYR A 226 6.54 13.49 4.75
C TYR A 226 7.38 12.23 4.97
N GLY A 227 7.86 11.67 3.88
CA GLY A 227 8.76 10.52 3.91
C GLY A 227 9.34 10.23 2.55
N LEU A 228 10.30 9.35 2.54
CA LEU A 228 11.04 8.89 1.37
C LEU A 228 11.06 7.36 1.34
N THR A 229 11.39 6.78 0.19
CA THR A 229 11.68 5.35 0.13
C THR A 229 12.83 5.01 1.06
N GLU A 230 13.84 5.89 1.13
CA GLU A 230 15.04 5.77 1.95
C GLU A 230 14.77 5.83 3.47
N THR A 231 13.62 6.41 3.88
CA THR A 231 13.21 6.48 5.30
C THR A 231 12.20 5.40 5.69
N ALA A 232 11.96 4.41 4.86
CA ALA A 232 10.96 3.35 5.06
C ALA A 232 9.53 3.88 5.26
N ALA A 233 9.11 4.84 4.45
CA ALA A 233 7.85 5.60 4.51
C ALA A 233 7.95 6.85 5.42
N PRO A 234 6.91 7.29 6.20
CA PRO A 234 6.95 8.61 6.79
C PRO A 234 8.04 8.73 7.85
N SER A 235 8.77 9.85 7.77
CA SER A 235 9.66 10.34 8.82
C SER A 235 9.01 11.44 9.65
N HIS A 236 7.99 12.12 9.09
CA HIS A 236 7.22 13.18 9.74
C HIS A 236 5.74 12.98 9.47
N SER A 237 4.91 13.31 10.43
CA SER A 237 3.47 13.40 10.26
C SER A 237 2.85 14.35 11.26
N ASN A 238 1.72 14.93 10.88
CA ASN A 238 0.93 15.71 11.82
C ASN A 238 0.36 14.81 12.92
N PRO A 239 0.32 15.30 14.18
CA PRO A 239 -0.43 14.64 15.24
C PRO A 239 -1.91 14.52 14.83
N PRO A 240 -2.53 13.32 14.96
CA PRO A 240 -3.91 13.10 14.51
C PRO A 240 -4.95 13.97 15.22
N ASP A 241 -4.72 14.27 16.49
CA ASP A 241 -5.58 15.08 17.35
C ASP A 241 -5.46 16.59 17.09
N ALA A 242 -4.33 17.02 16.53
CA ALA A 242 -4.04 18.43 16.28
C ALA A 242 -3.30 18.66 14.94
N PRO A 243 -3.82 18.18 13.80
CA PRO A 243 -3.15 18.36 12.52
C PRO A 243 -3.17 19.84 12.10
N LYS A 244 -2.03 20.32 11.64
CA LYS A 244 -1.86 21.67 11.12
C LYS A 244 -1.81 21.62 9.60
N GLN A 245 -2.72 22.31 8.94
CA GLN A 245 -2.75 22.41 7.47
C GLN A 245 -1.46 23.04 6.93
N GLN A 246 -1.02 22.61 5.74
CA GLN A 246 0.19 23.09 5.06
C GLN A 246 1.46 22.87 5.91
N CYS A 247 1.46 21.84 6.73
CA CYS A 247 2.57 21.49 7.60
C CYS A 247 2.80 19.98 7.54
N LEU A 248 4.05 19.58 7.40
CA LEU A 248 4.45 18.16 7.33
C LEU A 248 4.40 17.45 8.70
N GLY A 249 4.14 18.22 9.76
CA GLY A 249 4.07 17.70 11.11
C GLY A 249 5.41 17.68 11.84
N ILE A 250 5.54 16.74 12.76
CA ILE A 250 6.72 16.55 13.61
C ILE A 250 7.40 15.22 13.28
N PRO A 251 8.69 15.06 13.59
CA PRO A 251 9.38 13.78 13.41
C PRO A 251 8.72 12.64 14.17
N PHE A 252 8.69 11.46 13.57
CA PHE A 252 8.34 10.24 14.27
C PHE A 252 9.33 9.93 15.39
N MET A 253 8.91 9.10 16.33
CA MET A 253 9.77 8.65 17.44
C MET A 253 11.13 8.17 16.91
N SER A 254 12.19 8.55 17.60
CA SER A 254 13.59 8.20 17.25
C SER A 254 14.06 8.66 15.86
N THR A 255 13.39 9.66 15.27
CA THR A 255 13.85 10.32 14.04
C THR A 255 14.56 11.62 14.40
N ASP A 256 15.85 11.72 14.08
CA ASP A 256 16.61 12.96 14.19
C ASP A 256 16.46 13.75 12.88
N ALA A 257 15.85 14.93 12.97
CA ALA A 257 15.63 15.82 11.84
C ALA A 257 16.33 17.15 12.09
N ARG A 258 17.04 17.64 11.07
CA ARG A 258 17.76 18.93 11.09
C ARG A 258 17.38 19.77 9.88
N VAL A 259 17.25 21.05 10.10
CA VAL A 259 17.01 22.08 9.08
C VAL A 259 18.33 22.75 8.73
#